data_b1cce9f533d9fe93d5274dd4c0ddc1a0
#
_entry.id   b1cce9f533d9fe93d5274dd4c0ddc1a0
#
_cell.length_a   1.000
_cell.length_b   1.000
_cell.length_c   1.000
_cell.angle_alpha   90.00
_cell.angle_beta   90.00
_cell.angle_gamma   90.00
#
_symmetry.space_group_name_H-M   'P 1'
#
loop_
_entity.id
_entity.type
_entity.pdbx_description
1 polymer ?
#
loop_
_entity_poly.entity_id
_entity_poly.type
_entity_poly.pdbx_seq_one_letter_code
_entity_poly.pdbx_strand_id
1 'polypeptide(L)'
;MNGRSQTRRRAPTITRRKLLKAAATAGVALATPAVIPSSAQGREARRPNVVLVFNDDMGYADLGCFGAPKNKTPRIDRMAKEGRRFTDFYVASSVCSPSRAALMTGCYPRRVGVPGVFFPNRGSRGLDPKHFTIAELLKSVGYKTLAAGKWHLGDEPKFLPTNQGFDSFYGIPYSNDMYPAKNMKYADNCLFLEGITPEKIEAAFAAAPEGRQPGKMRHKVPLMRDEECIEFPLDQTTITRRLADESIRFIEQSVKERKPFFLYLANPMPHVPLFVSPEFEGKSAGGLYGDVIEEIDFNTGRILDALKENGVDENTLVIFTSDNGPWLIKGNHGGSAKPFRDGKGSSYEGGQRVPCVMRWPARIPAGTECKELATAMDFLPTFAAITGAKLPPDLKLKPDGHNIQNLMMGGPEEKTPYDLFYFSGNQAVRTGKWKYREGRRYGHWSSVQAKENPKEKQLFDLADDPGEANNLIEKYPELAQRLTALLSQSPNQTMAIFDPAPPNGTRYELEIGEVSGGANAGSRHVGNMQNPGAAVAIIVDGGSGGGDFELVLGYASGSGASCSLVVNGVEQSILLLPKTDGWGRYKAVKLTVTLRPGKNKMEIRNQGRSGVNLDYLDLKRLE
;
A
#
# COMPACT_ATOMS: atom_id res chain seq x y z
N MET A 1 -41.39 -29.56 -75.20
CA MET A 1 -40.23 -30.37 -75.60
C MET A 1 -39.41 -30.68 -74.38
N ASN A 2 -39.33 -31.95 -74.10
CA ASN A 2 -38.38 -32.67 -73.25
C ASN A 2 -38.03 -32.18 -71.85
N GLY A 3 -38.72 -32.78 -70.92
CA GLY A 3 -38.31 -32.97 -69.53
C GLY A 3 -37.18 -33.95 -69.35
N ARG A 4 -36.47 -33.85 -68.30
CA ARG A 4 -35.71 -34.93 -67.62
C ARG A 4 -35.86 -34.80 -66.11
N SER A 5 -36.58 -35.77 -65.59
CA SER A 5 -36.68 -36.10 -64.18
C SER A 5 -35.34 -36.60 -63.65
N GLN A 6 -34.84 -36.09 -62.53
CA GLN A 6 -33.75 -36.70 -61.76
C GLN A 6 -34.33 -37.25 -60.46
N THR A 7 -34.37 -38.55 -60.42
CA THR A 7 -34.70 -39.34 -59.24
C THR A 7 -33.57 -39.30 -58.21
N ARG A 8 -33.83 -38.74 -57.03
CA ARG A 8 -32.95 -38.82 -55.86
C ARG A 8 -33.01 -40.21 -55.23
N ARG A 9 -31.92 -40.95 -55.29
CA ARG A 9 -31.76 -42.22 -54.55
C ARG A 9 -31.53 -41.89 -53.06
N ARG A 10 -32.40 -42.43 -52.18
CA ARG A 10 -32.26 -42.43 -50.72
C ARG A 10 -31.19 -43.44 -50.29
N ALA A 11 -30.24 -43.05 -49.42
CA ALA A 11 -29.32 -43.95 -48.78
C ALA A 11 -30.04 -44.79 -47.69
N PRO A 12 -29.66 -46.03 -47.46
CA PRO A 12 -30.33 -46.90 -46.49
C PRO A 12 -29.89 -46.57 -45.05
N THR A 13 -30.90 -46.46 -44.19
CA THR A 13 -30.72 -46.24 -42.73
C THR A 13 -30.35 -47.58 -42.07
N ILE A 14 -29.17 -47.63 -41.45
CA ILE A 14 -28.73 -48.78 -40.65
C ILE A 14 -29.27 -48.63 -39.22
N THR A 15 -30.20 -49.57 -38.84
CA THR A 15 -30.74 -49.54 -37.47
C THR A 15 -29.83 -50.25 -36.48
N ARG A 16 -29.85 -49.77 -35.25
CA ARG A 16 -29.02 -50.15 -34.07
C ARG A 16 -29.01 -51.70 -33.80
N ARG A 17 -29.92 -52.47 -34.37
CA ARG A 17 -30.06 -53.95 -34.20
C ARG A 17 -29.11 -54.75 -35.07
N LYS A 18 -28.51 -54.19 -36.13
CA LYS A 18 -27.54 -54.85 -37.00
C LYS A 18 -26.09 -54.78 -36.56
N LEU A 19 -25.75 -53.85 -35.61
CA LEU A 19 -24.42 -53.71 -35.06
C LEU A 19 -24.09 -54.68 -33.90
N LEU A 20 -25.11 -55.36 -33.34
CA LEU A 20 -24.94 -56.24 -32.18
C LEU A 20 -24.82 -57.77 -32.56
N LYS A 21 -24.79 -58.15 -33.84
CA LYS A 21 -24.62 -59.53 -34.23
C LYS A 21 -23.31 -59.93 -34.92
N ALA A 22 -22.32 -58.99 -34.95
CA ALA A 22 -21.02 -59.24 -35.58
C ALA A 22 -19.85 -59.43 -34.61
N ALA A 23 -20.12 -59.59 -33.31
CA ALA A 23 -19.08 -59.67 -32.27
C ALA A 23 -19.13 -60.97 -31.44
N ALA A 24 -19.41 -62.11 -32.11
CA ALA A 24 -19.34 -63.37 -31.42
C ALA A 24 -18.73 -64.43 -32.36
N THR A 25 -17.43 -64.39 -32.55
CA THR A 25 -16.51 -65.51 -32.86
C THR A 25 -15.13 -64.99 -33.23
N ALA A 26 -14.23 -64.89 -32.25
CA ALA A 26 -12.77 -65.00 -32.45
C ALA A 26 -12.06 -65.09 -31.09
N GLY A 27 -11.50 -66.22 -30.81
CA GLY A 27 -10.23 -66.50 -30.20
C GLY A 27 -9.91 -65.92 -28.78
N VAL A 28 -9.93 -66.83 -27.81
CA VAL A 28 -9.24 -66.63 -26.52
C VAL A 28 -7.72 -66.50 -26.77
N ALA A 29 -7.16 -65.28 -26.74
CA ALA A 29 -5.77 -65.09 -26.60
C ALA A 29 -5.51 -64.57 -25.15
N LEU A 30 -4.73 -65.32 -24.40
CA LEU A 30 -4.25 -64.93 -23.07
C LEU A 30 -3.52 -63.59 -23.15
N ALA A 31 -4.17 -62.49 -22.76
CA ALA A 31 -3.55 -61.20 -22.59
C ALA A 31 -3.02 -61.16 -21.15
N THR A 32 -1.69 -61.22 -21.00
CA THR A 32 -1.00 -60.77 -19.79
C THR A 32 -1.42 -59.32 -19.49
N PRO A 33 -1.71 -58.96 -18.23
CA PRO A 33 -2.03 -57.58 -17.90
C PRO A 33 -0.77 -56.72 -18.18
N ALA A 34 -0.83 -55.89 -19.21
CA ALA A 34 0.13 -54.83 -19.38
C ALA A 34 -0.03 -53.91 -18.15
N VAL A 35 0.94 -53.97 -17.28
CA VAL A 35 1.12 -52.98 -16.20
C VAL A 35 1.38 -51.67 -16.93
N ILE A 36 0.34 -50.87 -17.16
CA ILE A 36 0.48 -49.46 -17.48
C ILE A 36 1.14 -48.84 -16.24
N PRO A 37 2.39 -48.34 -16.33
CA PRO A 37 2.96 -47.65 -15.20
C PRO A 37 2.05 -46.45 -14.93
N SER A 38 1.34 -46.51 -13.80
CA SER A 38 0.62 -45.37 -13.22
C SER A 38 1.65 -44.32 -12.82
N SER A 39 2.12 -43.55 -13.79
CA SER A 39 2.90 -42.35 -13.53
C SER A 39 2.03 -41.15 -13.11
N ALA A 40 0.86 -41.43 -12.59
CA ALA A 40 0.07 -40.52 -11.78
C ALA A 40 0.51 -40.62 -10.31
N GLN A 41 1.83 -40.61 -10.05
CA GLN A 41 2.32 -40.02 -8.81
C GLN A 41 1.90 -38.57 -8.91
N GLY A 42 0.99 -38.15 -8.02
CA GLY A 42 0.48 -36.80 -7.94
C GLY A 42 1.66 -35.82 -7.93
N ARG A 43 1.83 -35.11 -9.03
CA ARG A 43 2.66 -33.91 -9.03
C ARG A 43 2.01 -33.04 -7.97
N GLU A 44 2.59 -32.99 -6.77
CA GLU A 44 2.23 -31.94 -5.81
C GLU A 44 2.12 -30.66 -6.61
N ALA A 45 0.92 -30.07 -6.62
CA ALA A 45 0.67 -28.88 -7.39
C ALA A 45 1.72 -27.84 -6.95
N ARG A 46 2.70 -27.58 -7.82
CA ARG A 46 3.79 -26.64 -7.50
C ARG A 46 3.13 -25.33 -7.10
N ARG A 47 3.50 -24.81 -5.92
CA ARG A 47 3.07 -23.48 -5.48
C ARG A 47 3.38 -22.47 -6.57
N PRO A 48 2.46 -21.51 -6.86
CA PRO A 48 2.69 -20.50 -7.88
C PRO A 48 3.80 -19.53 -7.43
N ASN A 49 4.56 -19.02 -8.39
CA ASN A 49 5.37 -17.83 -8.12
C ASN A 49 4.47 -16.59 -8.06
N VAL A 50 4.92 -15.57 -7.38
CA VAL A 50 4.20 -14.31 -7.25
C VAL A 50 5.14 -13.14 -7.60
N VAL A 51 4.72 -12.33 -8.56
CA VAL A 51 5.37 -11.06 -8.93
C VAL A 51 4.36 -9.94 -8.71
N LEU A 52 4.69 -9.02 -7.83
CA LEU A 52 3.89 -7.84 -7.53
C LEU A 52 4.64 -6.58 -7.95
N VAL A 53 4.20 -5.97 -9.07
CA VAL A 53 4.69 -4.68 -9.55
C VAL A 53 3.83 -3.58 -8.95
N PHE A 54 4.42 -2.77 -8.07
CA PHE A 54 3.74 -1.77 -7.27
C PHE A 54 4.37 -0.39 -7.49
N ASN A 55 3.70 0.44 -8.28
CA ASN A 55 4.23 1.72 -8.72
C ASN A 55 3.88 2.84 -7.74
N ASP A 56 4.65 3.93 -7.76
CA ASP A 56 4.48 5.08 -6.88
C ASP A 56 3.80 6.24 -7.61
N ASP A 57 2.64 6.70 -7.13
CA ASP A 57 1.85 7.79 -7.69
C ASP A 57 1.30 7.54 -9.12
N MET A 58 1.18 6.31 -9.58
CA MET A 58 0.62 6.04 -10.92
C MET A 58 -0.90 6.19 -10.91
N GLY A 59 -1.41 7.02 -11.79
CA GLY A 59 -2.84 7.30 -11.92
C GLY A 59 -3.61 6.22 -12.67
N TYR A 60 -4.93 6.20 -12.45
CA TYR A 60 -5.83 5.23 -13.07
C TYR A 60 -5.76 5.25 -14.60
N ALA A 61 -5.72 6.44 -15.20
CA ALA A 61 -5.71 6.62 -16.65
C ALA A 61 -4.30 6.84 -17.23
N ASP A 62 -3.27 6.29 -16.60
CA ASP A 62 -1.88 6.41 -17.09
C ASP A 62 -1.45 5.26 -18.01
N LEU A 63 -2.25 4.18 -18.07
CA LEU A 63 -2.02 3.00 -18.91
C LEU A 63 -2.98 2.94 -20.11
N GLY A 64 -2.53 2.42 -21.25
CA GLY A 64 -3.35 2.27 -22.45
C GLY A 64 -4.62 1.47 -22.20
N CYS A 65 -4.52 0.32 -21.50
CA CYS A 65 -5.66 -0.51 -21.13
C CYS A 65 -6.64 0.15 -20.13
N PHE A 66 -6.28 1.28 -19.54
CA PHE A 66 -7.14 2.12 -18.70
C PHE A 66 -7.47 3.47 -19.35
N GLY A 67 -7.18 3.65 -20.64
CA GLY A 67 -7.60 4.81 -21.42
C GLY A 67 -6.60 5.96 -21.49
N ALA A 68 -5.31 5.73 -21.24
CA ALA A 68 -4.27 6.75 -21.44
C ALA A 68 -4.27 7.26 -22.89
N PRO A 69 -4.39 8.58 -23.12
CA PRO A 69 -4.47 9.10 -24.48
C PRO A 69 -3.10 9.29 -25.14
N LYS A 70 -2.03 9.35 -24.36
CA LYS A 70 -0.68 9.74 -24.83
C LYS A 70 0.40 8.72 -24.51
N ASN A 71 0.33 8.05 -23.35
CA ASN A 71 1.32 7.07 -22.92
C ASN A 71 1.11 5.75 -23.67
N LYS A 72 2.18 5.16 -24.17
CA LYS A 72 2.15 3.87 -24.86
C LYS A 72 2.63 2.77 -23.91
N THR A 73 1.73 1.87 -23.54
CA THR A 73 2.02 0.77 -22.59
C THR A 73 1.73 -0.61 -23.21
N PRO A 74 2.34 -0.95 -24.37
CA PRO A 74 1.99 -2.15 -25.12
C PRO A 74 2.24 -3.45 -24.37
N ARG A 75 3.20 -3.48 -23.42
CA ARG A 75 3.54 -4.67 -22.63
C ARG A 75 2.51 -4.91 -21.53
N ILE A 76 2.10 -3.85 -20.82
CA ILE A 76 1.05 -3.93 -19.80
C ILE A 76 -0.31 -4.12 -20.45
N ASP A 77 -0.58 -3.50 -21.60
CA ASP A 77 -1.80 -3.72 -22.38
C ASP A 77 -1.92 -5.18 -22.86
N ARG A 78 -0.79 -5.79 -23.25
CA ARG A 78 -0.72 -7.23 -23.54
C ARG A 78 -1.00 -8.06 -22.29
N MET A 79 -0.38 -7.70 -21.15
CA MET A 79 -0.64 -8.37 -19.87
C MET A 79 -2.12 -8.32 -19.50
N ALA A 80 -2.82 -7.21 -19.75
CA ALA A 80 -4.26 -7.07 -19.53
C ALA A 80 -5.08 -7.99 -20.48
N LYS A 81 -4.66 -8.14 -21.74
CA LYS A 81 -5.27 -9.07 -22.71
C LYS A 81 -5.03 -10.54 -22.37
N GLU A 82 -3.88 -10.86 -21.77
CA GLU A 82 -3.50 -12.20 -21.34
C GLU A 82 -4.01 -12.53 -19.93
N GLY A 83 -4.58 -11.55 -19.21
CA GLY A 83 -5.05 -11.66 -17.84
C GLY A 83 -6.40 -11.00 -17.62
N ARG A 84 -6.58 -10.44 -16.44
CA ARG A 84 -7.82 -9.80 -16.00
C ARG A 84 -7.56 -8.38 -15.51
N ARG A 85 -8.36 -7.43 -15.98
CA ARG A 85 -8.34 -6.03 -15.55
C ARG A 85 -9.36 -5.83 -14.42
N PHE A 86 -8.91 -5.22 -13.32
CA PHE A 86 -9.77 -4.83 -12.21
C PHE A 86 -10.07 -3.35 -12.30
N THR A 87 -11.32 -2.98 -12.52
CA THR A 87 -11.73 -1.58 -12.72
C THR A 87 -12.19 -0.92 -11.42
N ASP A 88 -12.41 -1.70 -10.38
CA ASP A 88 -12.86 -1.26 -9.05
C ASP A 88 -11.85 -1.70 -7.96
N PHE A 89 -10.55 -1.44 -8.22
CA PHE A 89 -9.45 -1.80 -7.32
C PHE A 89 -8.98 -0.61 -6.50
N TYR A 90 -8.85 -0.82 -5.19
CA TYR A 90 -8.50 0.23 -4.24
C TYR A 90 -7.24 -0.06 -3.45
N VAL A 91 -6.63 1.02 -2.98
CA VAL A 91 -5.62 0.99 -1.92
C VAL A 91 -6.19 1.62 -0.65
N ALA A 92 -5.70 1.17 0.51
CA ALA A 92 -6.26 1.59 1.81
C ALA A 92 -5.92 3.04 2.21
N SER A 93 -5.01 3.68 1.47
CA SER A 93 -4.62 5.07 1.71
C SER A 93 -4.28 5.77 0.40
N SER A 94 -4.54 7.06 0.35
CA SER A 94 -4.20 7.93 -0.78
C SER A 94 -2.77 8.46 -0.74
N VAL A 95 -1.88 7.89 0.13
CA VAL A 95 -0.45 8.25 0.25
C VAL A 95 0.41 7.03 0.56
N CYS A 96 1.70 7.12 0.20
CA CYS A 96 2.65 6.01 0.07
C CYS A 96 2.80 5.09 1.30
N SER A 97 3.42 5.56 2.43
CA SER A 97 3.74 4.68 3.56
C SER A 97 2.52 3.95 4.14
N PRO A 98 1.38 4.63 4.39
CA PRO A 98 0.18 3.95 4.87
C PRO A 98 -0.35 2.90 3.88
N SER A 99 -0.36 3.21 2.58
CA SER A 99 -0.80 2.26 1.56
C SER A 99 0.10 1.02 1.51
N ARG A 100 1.43 1.22 1.57
CA ARG A 100 2.42 0.14 1.57
C ARG A 100 2.33 -0.72 2.83
N ALA A 101 2.06 -0.11 4.00
CA ALA A 101 1.82 -0.84 5.24
C ALA A 101 0.56 -1.72 5.14
N ALA A 102 -0.52 -1.18 4.56
CA ALA A 102 -1.75 -1.94 4.36
C ALA A 102 -1.58 -3.10 3.38
N LEU A 103 -0.83 -2.88 2.29
CA LEU A 103 -0.45 -3.95 1.36
C LEU A 103 0.28 -5.08 2.09
N MET A 104 1.35 -4.75 2.85
CA MET A 104 2.21 -5.75 3.49
C MET A 104 1.47 -6.56 4.57
N THR A 105 0.56 -5.94 5.30
CA THR A 105 -0.07 -6.53 6.49
C THR A 105 -1.51 -6.99 6.29
N GLY A 106 -2.13 -6.60 5.18
CA GLY A 106 -3.57 -6.84 4.95
C GLY A 106 -4.48 -6.03 5.87
N CYS A 107 -3.96 -5.02 6.59
CA CYS A 107 -4.71 -4.26 7.60
C CYS A 107 -4.82 -2.79 7.20
N TYR A 108 -5.88 -2.11 7.67
CA TYR A 108 -5.94 -0.66 7.57
C TYR A 108 -4.72 -0.01 8.25
N PRO A 109 -4.14 1.05 7.64
CA PRO A 109 -2.81 1.55 8.04
C PRO A 109 -2.71 2.01 9.49
N ARG A 110 -3.77 2.66 10.02
CA ARG A 110 -3.77 3.14 11.41
C ARG A 110 -3.73 2.00 12.42
N ARG A 111 -4.31 0.84 12.08
CA ARG A 111 -4.29 -0.34 12.93
C ARG A 111 -2.89 -0.92 13.11
N VAL A 112 -1.97 -0.65 12.18
CA VAL A 112 -0.57 -1.07 12.22
C VAL A 112 0.40 0.07 12.51
N GLY A 113 -0.11 1.19 13.06
CA GLY A 113 0.73 2.31 13.51
C GLY A 113 1.33 3.16 12.39
N VAL A 114 0.76 3.11 11.18
CA VAL A 114 1.24 3.88 10.01
C VAL A 114 0.17 4.86 9.52
N PRO A 115 -0.14 5.92 10.28
CA PRO A 115 -1.20 6.87 9.93
C PRO A 115 -0.83 7.84 8.82
N GLY A 116 0.44 8.00 8.51
CA GLY A 116 0.96 9.00 7.57
C GLY A 116 2.28 8.59 6.93
N VAL A 117 2.82 9.46 6.10
CA VAL A 117 4.09 9.24 5.38
C VAL A 117 5.27 9.35 6.34
N PHE A 118 6.17 8.38 6.28
CA PHE A 118 7.43 8.41 7.01
C PHE A 118 8.48 9.26 6.28
N PHE A 119 9.29 9.96 7.06
CA PHE A 119 10.41 10.75 6.56
C PHE A 119 11.68 10.33 7.29
N PRO A 120 12.84 10.25 6.61
CA PRO A 120 14.09 9.92 7.27
C PRO A 120 14.44 10.97 8.35
N ASN A 121 15.14 10.55 9.39
CA ASN A 121 15.58 11.42 10.49
C ASN A 121 14.46 12.04 11.33
N ARG A 122 13.29 11.43 11.39
CA ARG A 122 12.11 11.89 12.15
C ARG A 122 11.73 10.95 13.29
N GLY A 123 12.72 10.58 14.10
CA GLY A 123 12.58 9.58 15.14
C GLY A 123 12.57 8.16 14.58
N SER A 124 12.51 7.18 15.47
CA SER A 124 12.49 5.76 15.13
C SER A 124 11.09 5.36 14.68
N ARG A 125 10.78 5.55 13.41
CA ARG A 125 9.45 5.29 12.81
C ARG A 125 9.55 4.31 11.66
N GLY A 126 8.68 3.33 11.68
CA GLY A 126 8.55 2.33 10.61
C GLY A 126 7.39 1.38 10.89
N LEU A 127 7.18 0.42 10.00
CA LEU A 127 6.30 -0.70 10.26
C LEU A 127 6.93 -1.56 11.38
N ASP A 128 6.23 -1.66 12.51
CA ASP A 128 6.72 -2.45 13.65
C ASP A 128 6.91 -3.91 13.23
N PRO A 129 8.10 -4.52 13.44
CA PRO A 129 8.39 -5.91 13.06
C PRO A 129 7.46 -6.96 13.67
N LYS A 130 6.66 -6.61 14.68
CA LYS A 130 5.63 -7.51 15.21
C LYS A 130 4.41 -7.70 14.31
N HIS A 131 4.24 -6.85 13.29
CA HIS A 131 3.17 -6.99 12.32
C HIS A 131 3.56 -7.98 11.23
N PHE A 132 2.78 -9.03 11.13
CA PHE A 132 3.01 -10.10 10.18
C PHE A 132 2.77 -9.63 8.73
N THR A 133 3.70 -9.95 7.84
CA THR A 133 3.73 -9.44 6.47
C THR A 133 3.49 -10.53 5.42
N ILE A 134 3.18 -10.12 4.19
CA ILE A 134 3.11 -11.00 3.01
C ILE A 134 4.44 -11.77 2.82
N ALA A 135 5.59 -11.12 3.04
CA ALA A 135 6.89 -11.76 2.85
C ALA A 135 7.12 -12.87 3.87
N GLU A 136 6.79 -12.65 5.15
CA GLU A 136 6.85 -13.68 6.18
C GLU A 136 5.89 -14.83 5.90
N LEU A 137 4.66 -14.55 5.45
CA LEU A 137 3.70 -15.55 5.03
C LEU A 137 4.29 -16.49 3.97
N LEU A 138 4.82 -15.93 2.89
CA LEU A 138 5.32 -16.72 1.78
C LEU A 138 6.63 -17.44 2.12
N LYS A 139 7.51 -16.80 2.88
CA LYS A 139 8.73 -17.42 3.41
C LYS A 139 8.44 -18.64 4.29
N SER A 140 7.35 -18.60 5.08
CA SER A 140 6.95 -19.72 5.95
C SER A 140 6.65 -21.03 5.20
N VAL A 141 6.38 -20.93 3.90
CA VAL A 141 6.13 -22.10 3.02
C VAL A 141 7.20 -22.26 1.95
N GLY A 142 8.40 -21.74 2.19
CA GLY A 142 9.61 -22.02 1.41
C GLY A 142 9.84 -21.15 0.18
N TYR A 143 9.15 -20.01 0.07
CA TYR A 143 9.44 -19.02 -0.98
C TYR A 143 10.79 -18.33 -0.74
N LYS A 144 11.51 -18.05 -1.83
CA LYS A 144 12.51 -16.97 -1.84
C LYS A 144 11.80 -15.64 -1.99
N THR A 145 12.29 -14.60 -1.32
CA THR A 145 11.62 -13.30 -1.28
C THR A 145 12.58 -12.16 -1.57
N LEU A 146 12.24 -11.29 -2.53
CA LEU A 146 13.00 -10.08 -2.86
C LEU A 146 12.09 -8.87 -2.80
N ALA A 147 12.51 -7.83 -2.06
CA ALA A 147 12.01 -6.47 -2.22
C ALA A 147 12.96 -5.69 -3.15
N ALA A 148 12.47 -5.25 -4.31
CA ALA A 148 13.22 -4.44 -5.25
C ALA A 148 12.56 -3.07 -5.42
N GLY A 149 13.23 -1.98 -5.02
CA GLY A 149 12.75 -0.60 -5.20
C GLY A 149 12.42 0.14 -3.92
N LYS A 150 11.36 0.96 -3.93
CA LYS A 150 10.95 1.82 -2.82
C LYS A 150 10.29 1.03 -1.69
N TRP A 151 10.90 1.05 -0.50
CA TRP A 151 10.32 0.44 0.70
C TRP A 151 9.31 1.35 1.41
N HIS A 152 9.76 2.48 1.92
CA HIS A 152 9.01 3.54 2.58
C HIS A 152 8.23 3.13 3.84
N LEU A 153 8.69 2.10 4.55
CA LEU A 153 8.12 1.63 5.82
C LEU A 153 9.13 1.69 6.97
N GLY A 154 10.07 2.62 6.90
CA GLY A 154 11.13 2.89 7.87
C GLY A 154 12.52 2.63 7.32
N ASP A 155 13.48 3.44 7.78
CA ASP A 155 14.86 3.52 7.30
C ASP A 155 15.90 3.03 8.31
N GLU A 156 15.51 2.76 9.56
CA GLU A 156 16.38 2.10 10.52
C GLU A 156 16.47 0.58 10.23
N PRO A 157 17.61 -0.08 10.55
CA PRO A 157 17.81 -1.50 10.24
C PRO A 157 16.64 -2.40 10.60
N LYS A 158 16.07 -2.26 11.81
CA LYS A 158 14.93 -3.08 12.27
C LYS A 158 13.65 -2.96 11.43
N PHE A 159 13.52 -1.90 10.63
CA PHE A 159 12.37 -1.65 9.76
C PHE A 159 12.63 -1.99 8.29
N LEU A 160 13.89 -2.28 7.91
CA LEU A 160 14.23 -2.61 6.52
C LEU A 160 13.59 -3.94 6.09
N PRO A 161 13.42 -4.16 4.78
CA PRO A 161 12.75 -5.35 4.25
C PRO A 161 13.30 -6.67 4.78
N THR A 162 14.61 -6.78 4.97
CA THR A 162 15.28 -7.98 5.50
C THR A 162 14.83 -8.36 6.91
N ASN A 163 14.36 -7.38 7.68
CA ASN A 163 13.76 -7.57 9.02
C ASN A 163 12.23 -7.62 9.00
N GLN A 164 11.62 -7.67 7.80
CA GLN A 164 10.18 -7.74 7.55
C GLN A 164 9.81 -8.94 6.66
N GLY A 165 10.62 -10.01 6.71
CA GLY A 165 10.36 -11.27 6.03
C GLY A 165 11.01 -11.44 4.66
N PHE A 166 11.59 -10.42 4.04
CA PHE A 166 12.32 -10.58 2.79
C PHE A 166 13.71 -11.20 3.01
N ASP A 167 14.14 -12.07 2.08
CA ASP A 167 15.49 -12.65 2.10
C ASP A 167 16.53 -11.64 1.62
N SER A 168 16.13 -10.72 0.71
CA SER A 168 17.00 -9.68 0.19
C SER A 168 16.24 -8.40 -0.17
N PHE A 169 16.98 -7.30 -0.15
CA PHE A 169 16.51 -5.98 -0.53
C PHE A 169 17.48 -5.31 -1.50
N TYR A 170 16.96 -4.70 -2.56
CA TYR A 170 17.71 -3.86 -3.48
C TYR A 170 16.89 -2.64 -3.88
N GLY A 171 17.22 -1.44 -3.39
CA GLY A 171 16.41 -0.27 -3.68
C GLY A 171 16.65 0.91 -2.76
N ILE A 172 15.61 1.73 -2.55
CA ILE A 172 15.64 2.92 -1.71
C ILE A 172 14.75 2.72 -0.48
N PRO A 173 15.23 3.10 0.73
CA PRO A 173 14.50 2.82 1.98
C PRO A 173 13.28 3.75 2.20
N TYR A 174 13.19 4.85 1.47
CA TYR A 174 12.12 5.85 1.53
C TYR A 174 11.80 6.39 0.12
N SER A 175 11.15 7.56 0.00
CA SER A 175 10.82 8.15 -1.30
C SER A 175 12.04 8.83 -1.96
N ASN A 176 12.06 8.83 -3.29
CA ASN A 176 13.15 9.35 -4.12
C ASN A 176 13.36 10.88 -4.02
N ASP A 177 12.40 11.62 -3.45
CA ASP A 177 12.48 13.07 -3.24
C ASP A 177 13.03 13.49 -1.88
N MET A 178 13.45 12.52 -1.05
CA MET A 178 13.85 12.73 0.34
C MET A 178 15.35 13.03 0.51
N TYR A 179 15.82 12.91 1.73
CA TYR A 179 17.17 13.22 2.19
C TYR A 179 17.88 11.94 2.65
N PRO A 180 19.22 11.90 2.75
CA PRO A 180 19.89 10.76 3.35
C PRO A 180 19.47 10.54 4.81
N ALA A 181 19.51 9.30 5.28
CA ALA A 181 19.39 8.98 6.70
C ALA A 181 20.72 9.25 7.41
N LYS A 182 20.67 9.78 8.66
CA LYS A 182 21.89 10.13 9.44
C LYS A 182 22.77 8.94 9.76
N ASN A 183 22.15 7.80 10.07
CA ASN A 183 22.83 6.61 10.56
C ASN A 183 22.89 5.51 9.49
N MET A 184 23.04 5.91 8.24
CA MET A 184 23.13 4.97 7.12
C MET A 184 24.44 4.21 7.17
N LYS A 185 24.38 2.88 7.11
CA LYS A 185 25.55 2.02 7.01
C LYS A 185 26.00 1.97 5.55
N TYR A 186 27.26 2.26 5.29
CA TYR A 186 27.86 2.15 3.95
C TYR A 186 28.59 0.82 3.82
N ALA A 187 28.45 0.18 2.65
CA ALA A 187 29.28 -0.96 2.28
C ALA A 187 30.73 -0.52 2.08
N ASP A 188 31.70 -1.41 2.31
CA ASP A 188 33.14 -1.11 2.15
C ASP A 188 33.47 -0.59 0.74
N ASN A 189 32.74 -1.06 -0.26
CA ASN A 189 32.88 -0.66 -1.67
C ASN A 189 31.76 0.28 -2.14
N CYS A 190 31.16 1.05 -1.24
CA CYS A 190 30.11 2.00 -1.60
C CYS A 190 30.61 3.02 -2.62
N LEU A 191 29.86 3.17 -3.71
CA LEU A 191 30.17 4.13 -4.75
C LEU A 191 29.62 5.51 -4.37
N PHE A 192 30.51 6.48 -4.12
CA PHE A 192 30.11 7.85 -3.88
C PHE A 192 30.19 8.67 -5.17
N LEU A 193 29.05 9.26 -5.57
CA LEU A 193 28.91 10.06 -6.78
C LEU A 193 28.90 11.58 -6.46
N GLU A 194 28.96 12.40 -7.50
CA GLU A 194 28.89 13.86 -7.41
C GLU A 194 29.93 14.48 -6.45
N GLY A 195 31.03 13.80 -6.19
CA GLY A 195 32.06 14.20 -5.24
C GLY A 195 31.57 14.30 -3.78
N ILE A 196 30.47 13.63 -3.44
CA ILE A 196 29.95 13.51 -2.08
C ILE A 196 30.73 12.41 -1.36
N THR A 197 31.02 12.60 -0.07
CA THR A 197 31.66 11.63 0.82
C THR A 197 30.90 11.55 2.13
N PRO A 198 31.09 10.51 2.97
CA PRO A 198 30.48 10.44 4.31
C PRO A 198 30.70 11.69 5.13
N GLU A 199 31.93 12.24 5.13
CA GLU A 199 32.29 13.44 5.90
C GLU A 199 31.51 14.68 5.40
N LYS A 200 31.27 14.79 4.08
CA LYS A 200 30.43 15.86 3.51
C LYS A 200 28.97 15.72 3.89
N ILE A 201 28.49 14.48 4.03
CA ILE A 201 27.11 14.21 4.50
C ILE A 201 27.00 14.62 5.97
N GLU A 202 27.93 14.19 6.82
CA GLU A 202 27.98 14.57 8.24
C GLU A 202 28.07 16.09 8.42
N ALA A 203 28.96 16.74 7.68
CA ALA A 203 29.12 18.20 7.69
C ALA A 203 27.82 18.91 7.25
N ALA A 204 27.10 18.37 6.28
CA ALA A 204 25.82 18.93 5.85
C ALA A 204 24.74 18.83 6.93
N PHE A 205 24.70 17.72 7.69
CA PHE A 205 23.80 17.56 8.85
C PHE A 205 24.21 18.48 10.01
N ALA A 206 25.51 18.61 10.29
CA ALA A 206 26.02 19.49 11.33
C ALA A 206 25.72 20.99 11.04
N ALA A 207 25.76 21.39 9.76
CA ALA A 207 25.45 22.73 9.31
C ALA A 207 23.94 23.03 9.20
N ALA A 208 23.09 22.02 9.24
CA ALA A 208 21.65 22.22 9.16
C ALA A 208 21.10 22.78 10.48
N PRO A 209 20.16 23.75 10.43
CA PRO A 209 19.50 24.23 11.64
C PRO A 209 18.84 23.06 12.39
N GLU A 210 18.80 23.17 13.72
CA GLU A 210 18.19 22.15 14.58
C GLU A 210 16.78 21.75 14.10
N GLY A 211 16.51 20.43 14.01
CA GLY A 211 15.24 19.89 13.52
C GLY A 211 15.00 20.08 12.00
N ARG A 212 15.97 20.60 11.24
CA ARG A 212 15.90 20.77 9.79
C ARG A 212 16.72 19.71 9.07
N GLN A 213 16.28 19.34 7.88
CA GLN A 213 17.05 18.50 6.97
C GLN A 213 18.10 19.36 6.22
N PRO A 214 19.24 18.77 5.85
CA PRO A 214 20.28 19.49 5.11
C PRO A 214 19.81 19.80 3.68
N GLY A 215 19.43 21.04 3.42
CA GLY A 215 18.82 21.46 2.15
C GLY A 215 19.61 21.07 0.90
N LYS A 216 20.95 21.12 0.96
CA LYS A 216 21.86 20.72 -0.12
C LYS A 216 21.82 19.22 -0.43
N MET A 217 21.29 18.38 0.47
CA MET A 217 21.16 16.94 0.32
C MET A 217 19.76 16.51 -0.12
N ARG A 218 18.88 17.44 -0.48
CA ARG A 218 17.54 17.10 -0.97
C ARG A 218 17.63 16.31 -2.28
N HIS A 219 16.80 15.28 -2.41
CA HIS A 219 16.74 14.32 -3.54
C HIS A 219 17.98 13.43 -3.68
N LYS A 220 18.90 13.49 -2.72
CA LYS A 220 20.06 12.60 -2.68
C LYS A 220 19.73 11.41 -1.79
N VAL A 221 19.29 10.34 -2.43
CA VAL A 221 18.86 9.11 -1.78
C VAL A 221 19.88 8.00 -2.02
N PRO A 222 20.01 7.03 -1.10
CA PRO A 222 20.93 5.91 -1.28
C PRO A 222 20.33 4.85 -2.20
N LEU A 223 21.19 4.07 -2.86
CA LEU A 223 20.85 2.73 -3.28
C LEU A 223 21.35 1.75 -2.23
N MET A 224 20.42 0.96 -1.70
CA MET A 224 20.71 -0.04 -0.70
C MET A 224 20.79 -1.43 -1.31
N ARG A 225 21.65 -2.28 -0.75
CA ARG A 225 21.56 -3.73 -0.82
C ARG A 225 21.47 -4.26 0.59
N ASP A 226 20.35 -4.90 0.88
CA ASP A 226 19.98 -5.35 2.23
C ASP A 226 20.01 -4.18 3.24
N GLU A 227 20.93 -4.13 4.15
CA GLU A 227 21.04 -3.09 5.17
C GLU A 227 22.12 -2.05 4.87
N GLU A 228 22.84 -2.17 3.74
CA GLU A 228 23.98 -1.32 3.42
C GLU A 228 23.74 -0.46 2.18
N CYS A 229 24.20 0.78 2.24
CA CYS A 229 24.26 1.67 1.09
C CYS A 229 25.43 1.27 0.19
N ILE A 230 25.13 0.93 -1.07
CA ILE A 230 26.12 0.53 -2.07
C ILE A 230 26.43 1.64 -3.09
N GLU A 231 25.60 2.70 -3.14
CA GLU A 231 25.79 3.86 -4.00
C GLU A 231 25.12 5.08 -3.40
N PHE A 232 25.84 6.21 -3.33
CA PHE A 232 25.30 7.46 -2.82
C PHE A 232 25.90 8.70 -3.53
N PRO A 233 25.07 9.66 -3.96
CA PRO A 233 23.63 9.49 -4.17
C PRO A 233 23.37 8.51 -5.32
N LEU A 234 22.24 7.84 -5.28
CA LEU A 234 21.79 6.99 -6.38
C LEU A 234 21.66 7.82 -7.67
N ASP A 235 22.21 7.31 -8.78
CA ASP A 235 21.84 7.80 -10.12
C ASP A 235 20.41 7.34 -10.46
N GLN A 236 19.46 8.22 -10.21
CA GLN A 236 18.03 7.92 -10.37
C GLN A 236 17.61 7.71 -11.84
N THR A 237 18.38 8.17 -12.81
CA THR A 237 18.08 7.93 -14.23
C THR A 237 18.22 6.46 -14.62
N THR A 238 18.90 5.68 -13.82
CA THR A 238 19.16 4.25 -14.07
C THR A 238 18.25 3.32 -13.25
N ILE A 239 17.49 3.85 -12.29
CA ILE A 239 16.87 3.02 -11.24
C ILE A 239 15.83 2.04 -11.80
N THR A 240 14.93 2.49 -12.69
CA THR A 240 13.85 1.65 -13.24
C THR A 240 14.44 0.43 -13.95
N ARG A 241 15.46 0.62 -14.79
CA ARG A 241 16.16 -0.48 -15.46
C ARG A 241 16.89 -1.39 -14.47
N ARG A 242 17.65 -0.82 -13.51
CA ARG A 242 18.41 -1.60 -12.52
C ARG A 242 17.52 -2.47 -11.63
N LEU A 243 16.33 -2.00 -11.29
CA LEU A 243 15.34 -2.79 -10.54
C LEU A 243 14.81 -3.97 -11.36
N ALA A 244 14.59 -3.78 -12.66
CA ALA A 244 14.20 -4.87 -13.54
C ALA A 244 15.34 -5.88 -13.72
N ASP A 245 16.58 -5.43 -13.88
CA ASP A 245 17.78 -6.29 -14.00
C ASP A 245 17.95 -7.16 -12.75
N GLU A 246 17.79 -6.58 -11.54
CA GLU A 246 17.86 -7.34 -10.29
C GLU A 246 16.70 -8.33 -10.15
N SER A 247 15.49 -7.92 -10.56
CA SER A 247 14.31 -8.78 -10.57
C SER A 247 14.48 -9.99 -11.48
N ILE A 248 15.06 -9.81 -12.68
CA ILE A 248 15.34 -10.89 -13.64
C ILE A 248 16.38 -11.86 -13.05
N ARG A 249 17.49 -11.34 -12.51
CA ARG A 249 18.51 -12.18 -11.85
C ARG A 249 17.91 -13.00 -10.70
N PHE A 250 17.04 -12.40 -9.91
CA PHE A 250 16.37 -13.09 -8.81
C PHE A 250 15.45 -14.21 -9.30
N ILE A 251 14.68 -14.00 -10.40
CA ILE A 251 13.85 -15.00 -11.05
C ILE A 251 14.73 -16.17 -11.52
N GLU A 252 15.77 -15.91 -12.30
CA GLU A 252 16.69 -16.91 -12.84
C GLU A 252 17.33 -17.76 -11.73
N GLN A 253 17.81 -17.11 -10.66
CA GLN A 253 18.39 -17.80 -9.52
C GLN A 253 17.35 -18.65 -8.79
N SER A 254 16.14 -18.16 -8.59
CA SER A 254 15.06 -18.90 -7.91
C SER A 254 14.65 -20.14 -8.71
N VAL A 255 14.57 -20.03 -10.03
CA VAL A 255 14.29 -21.16 -10.93
C VAL A 255 15.43 -22.18 -10.89
N LYS A 256 16.70 -21.75 -10.94
CA LYS A 256 17.86 -22.63 -10.81
C LYS A 256 17.86 -23.41 -9.49
N GLU A 257 17.45 -22.75 -8.40
CA GLU A 257 17.31 -23.37 -7.08
C GLU A 257 16.01 -24.19 -6.92
N ARG A 258 15.14 -24.18 -7.93
CA ARG A 258 13.83 -24.87 -7.92
C ARG A 258 12.93 -24.45 -6.75
N LYS A 259 13.03 -23.19 -6.31
CA LYS A 259 12.20 -22.63 -5.25
C LYS A 259 11.10 -21.73 -5.83
N PRO A 260 9.88 -21.76 -5.28
CA PRO A 260 8.90 -20.72 -5.56
C PRO A 260 9.44 -19.38 -5.06
N PHE A 261 9.01 -18.29 -5.69
CA PHE A 261 9.51 -16.96 -5.34
C PHE A 261 8.39 -15.93 -5.22
N PHE A 262 8.65 -14.95 -4.37
CA PHE A 262 7.89 -13.71 -4.25
C PHE A 262 8.81 -12.53 -4.58
N LEU A 263 8.49 -11.85 -5.67
CA LEU A 263 9.13 -10.61 -6.07
C LEU A 263 8.18 -9.44 -5.81
N TYR A 264 8.55 -8.55 -4.89
CA TYR A 264 7.92 -7.25 -4.69
C TYR A 264 8.73 -6.19 -5.42
N LEU A 265 8.34 -5.87 -6.66
CA LEU A 265 8.95 -4.80 -7.45
C LEU A 265 8.20 -3.49 -7.19
N ALA A 266 8.75 -2.67 -6.32
CA ALA A 266 8.21 -1.40 -5.89
C ALA A 266 8.88 -0.24 -6.63
N ASN A 267 8.43 0.07 -7.84
CA ASN A 267 9.00 1.16 -8.62
C ASN A 267 8.87 2.49 -7.86
N PRO A 268 9.95 3.27 -7.68
CA PRO A 268 9.88 4.62 -7.11
C PRO A 268 9.30 5.65 -8.08
N MET A 269 9.19 5.31 -9.35
CA MET A 269 8.57 6.08 -10.43
C MET A 269 7.11 5.61 -10.63
N PRO A 270 6.23 6.50 -11.10
CA PRO A 270 6.42 7.89 -11.57
C PRO A 270 6.34 8.97 -10.49
N HIS A 271 6.68 8.73 -9.22
CA HIS A 271 6.75 9.77 -8.19
C HIS A 271 7.81 10.84 -8.56
N VAL A 272 7.47 12.11 -8.32
CA VAL A 272 8.39 13.23 -8.59
C VAL A 272 9.51 13.33 -7.53
N PRO A 273 10.72 13.81 -7.91
CA PRO A 273 11.14 14.23 -9.24
C PRO A 273 11.24 13.06 -10.21
N LEU A 274 10.85 13.31 -11.46
CA LEU A 274 10.86 12.29 -12.50
C LEU A 274 12.28 12.11 -13.03
N PHE A 275 12.68 10.85 -13.17
CA PHE A 275 13.92 10.44 -13.82
C PHE A 275 13.62 9.31 -14.80
N VAL A 276 14.30 9.34 -15.92
CA VAL A 276 14.16 8.37 -17.00
C VAL A 276 15.54 8.08 -17.61
N SER A 277 15.72 6.89 -18.12
CA SER A 277 16.98 6.58 -18.82
C SER A 277 17.06 7.31 -20.16
N PRO A 278 18.29 7.62 -20.66
CA PRO A 278 18.46 8.32 -21.93
C PRO A 278 17.78 7.64 -23.12
N GLU A 279 17.57 6.32 -23.03
CA GLU A 279 16.87 5.54 -24.06
C GLU A 279 15.40 5.93 -24.23
N PHE A 280 14.76 6.48 -23.19
CA PHE A 280 13.34 6.86 -23.20
C PHE A 280 13.12 8.37 -23.21
N GLU A 281 14.12 9.17 -22.89
CA GLU A 281 14.00 10.62 -22.80
C GLU A 281 13.52 11.26 -24.09
N GLY A 282 12.45 12.06 -23.99
CA GLY A 282 11.87 12.83 -25.09
C GLY A 282 11.12 11.99 -26.15
N LYS A 283 10.79 10.72 -25.90
CA LYS A 283 10.16 9.84 -26.89
C LYS A 283 8.64 9.76 -26.77
N SER A 284 8.09 10.00 -25.60
CA SER A 284 6.66 9.89 -25.38
C SER A 284 5.90 11.15 -25.77
N ALA A 285 4.72 10.98 -26.36
CA ALA A 285 3.76 12.08 -26.56
C ALA A 285 3.22 12.64 -25.24
N GLY A 286 3.41 11.93 -24.11
CA GLY A 286 3.08 12.35 -22.76
C GLY A 286 4.14 13.24 -22.09
N GLY A 287 5.24 13.60 -22.79
CA GLY A 287 6.39 14.32 -22.22
C GLY A 287 7.15 13.44 -21.20
N LEU A 288 7.92 14.05 -20.30
CA LEU A 288 8.77 13.34 -19.35
C LEU A 288 7.97 12.34 -18.48
N TYR A 289 6.74 12.66 -18.09
CA TYR A 289 5.89 11.71 -17.36
C TYR A 289 5.58 10.47 -18.22
N GLY A 290 5.23 10.70 -19.49
CA GLY A 290 5.01 9.61 -20.44
C GLY A 290 6.25 8.78 -20.72
N ASP A 291 7.44 9.41 -20.82
CA ASP A 291 8.72 8.71 -20.98
C ASP A 291 8.94 7.72 -19.82
N VAL A 292 8.69 8.16 -18.58
CA VAL A 292 8.79 7.33 -17.36
C VAL A 292 7.79 6.17 -17.38
N ILE A 293 6.53 6.42 -17.77
CA ILE A 293 5.51 5.36 -17.89
C ILE A 293 5.92 4.33 -18.94
N GLU A 294 6.43 4.77 -20.08
CA GLU A 294 6.86 3.88 -21.19
C GLU A 294 8.11 3.07 -20.80
N GLU A 295 9.02 3.63 -19.99
CA GLU A 295 10.16 2.89 -19.43
C GLU A 295 9.68 1.82 -18.41
N ILE A 296 8.70 2.13 -17.55
CA ILE A 296 8.09 1.15 -16.63
C ILE A 296 7.41 0.03 -17.43
N ASP A 297 6.68 0.36 -18.49
CA ASP A 297 6.04 -0.63 -19.37
C ASP A 297 7.07 -1.58 -20.00
N PHE A 298 8.13 -1.02 -20.58
CA PHE A 298 9.20 -1.79 -21.20
C PHE A 298 9.85 -2.74 -20.21
N ASN A 299 10.23 -2.27 -19.02
CA ASN A 299 10.90 -3.08 -18.01
C ASN A 299 9.95 -4.12 -17.37
N THR A 300 8.66 -3.82 -17.23
CA THR A 300 7.65 -4.83 -16.87
C THR A 300 7.57 -5.93 -17.94
N GLY A 301 7.63 -5.55 -19.22
CA GLY A 301 7.70 -6.49 -20.34
C GLY A 301 8.91 -7.41 -20.28
N ARG A 302 10.10 -6.90 -19.95
CA ARG A 302 11.33 -7.70 -19.77
C ARG A 302 11.16 -8.77 -18.68
N ILE A 303 10.49 -8.44 -17.58
CA ILE A 303 10.21 -9.39 -16.50
C ILE A 303 9.24 -10.49 -17.00
N LEU A 304 8.19 -10.12 -17.72
CA LEU A 304 7.27 -11.10 -18.32
C LEU A 304 7.98 -12.02 -19.34
N ASP A 305 8.89 -11.48 -20.12
CA ASP A 305 9.70 -12.26 -21.06
C ASP A 305 10.63 -13.22 -20.30
N ALA A 306 11.30 -12.76 -19.23
CA ALA A 306 12.14 -13.62 -18.38
C ALA A 306 11.37 -14.77 -17.71
N LEU A 307 10.11 -14.57 -17.31
CA LEU A 307 9.26 -15.65 -16.78
C LEU A 307 9.01 -16.73 -17.85
N LYS A 308 8.78 -16.33 -19.11
CA LYS A 308 8.58 -17.23 -20.25
C LYS A 308 9.87 -17.99 -20.61
N GLU A 309 10.98 -17.28 -20.72
CA GLU A 309 12.31 -17.83 -21.04
C GLU A 309 12.76 -18.87 -19.99
N ASN A 310 12.41 -18.65 -18.72
CA ASN A 310 12.71 -19.58 -17.63
C ASN A 310 11.65 -20.69 -17.46
N GLY A 311 10.61 -20.75 -18.31
CA GLY A 311 9.59 -21.81 -18.29
C GLY A 311 8.71 -21.82 -17.04
N VAL A 312 8.54 -20.66 -16.36
CA VAL A 312 7.72 -20.55 -15.14
C VAL A 312 6.48 -19.67 -15.30
N ASP A 313 6.28 -19.10 -16.49
CA ASP A 313 5.22 -18.15 -16.80
C ASP A 313 3.81 -18.69 -16.48
N GLU A 314 3.51 -19.92 -16.90
CA GLU A 314 2.22 -20.57 -16.67
C GLU A 314 1.84 -20.68 -15.20
N ASN A 315 2.82 -20.85 -14.30
CA ASN A 315 2.62 -20.98 -12.85
C ASN A 315 3.09 -19.75 -12.08
N THR A 316 2.97 -18.57 -12.69
CA THR A 316 3.31 -17.31 -12.05
C THR A 316 2.12 -16.36 -12.06
N LEU A 317 1.70 -15.92 -10.87
CA LEU A 317 0.78 -14.80 -10.70
C LEU A 317 1.57 -13.49 -10.80
N VAL A 318 1.26 -12.68 -11.81
CA VAL A 318 1.80 -11.33 -11.96
C VAL A 318 0.70 -10.32 -11.70
N ILE A 319 0.95 -9.39 -10.78
CA ILE A 319 0.04 -8.29 -10.42
C ILE A 319 0.75 -6.97 -10.74
N PHE A 320 0.09 -6.09 -11.46
CA PHE A 320 0.55 -4.72 -11.73
C PHE A 320 -0.46 -3.73 -11.16
N THR A 321 -0.02 -2.82 -10.27
CA THR A 321 -0.89 -1.81 -9.66
C THR A 321 -0.07 -0.62 -9.12
N SER A 322 -0.71 0.30 -8.38
CA SER A 322 -0.11 1.50 -7.79
C SER A 322 -0.38 1.59 -6.28
N ASP A 323 0.43 2.38 -5.56
CA ASP A 323 0.26 2.59 -4.13
C ASP A 323 -0.78 3.67 -3.77
N ASN A 324 -1.01 4.61 -4.65
CA ASN A 324 -2.07 5.63 -4.57
C ASN A 324 -2.28 6.28 -5.94
N GLY A 325 -3.29 7.13 -6.02
CA GLY A 325 -3.56 7.89 -7.23
C GLY A 325 -2.51 8.94 -7.57
N PRO A 326 -2.62 9.61 -8.72
CA PRO A 326 -1.60 10.50 -9.28
C PRO A 326 -1.48 11.81 -8.51
N TRP A 327 -0.30 12.43 -8.52
CA TRP A 327 -0.05 13.69 -7.81
C TRP A 327 -0.37 14.91 -8.68
N LEU A 328 -1.66 15.17 -8.88
CA LEU A 328 -2.19 16.14 -9.88
C LEU A 328 -1.66 17.57 -9.72
N ILE A 329 -1.31 18.03 -8.52
CA ILE A 329 -0.73 19.37 -8.31
C ILE A 329 0.65 19.56 -8.96
N LYS A 330 1.24 18.48 -9.47
CA LYS A 330 2.51 18.51 -10.22
C LYS A 330 2.32 18.80 -11.71
N GLY A 331 1.09 19.09 -12.12
CA GLY A 331 0.79 19.44 -13.52
C GLY A 331 1.19 18.33 -14.48
N ASN A 332 2.01 18.66 -15.48
CA ASN A 332 2.46 17.70 -16.50
C ASN A 332 3.31 16.53 -15.95
N HIS A 333 3.74 16.59 -14.68
CA HIS A 333 4.48 15.52 -14.00
C HIS A 333 3.58 14.72 -13.04
N GLY A 334 2.27 14.92 -13.07
CA GLY A 334 1.35 14.42 -12.04
C GLY A 334 0.48 13.23 -12.42
N GLY A 335 0.48 12.78 -13.67
CA GLY A 335 -0.37 11.68 -14.13
C GLY A 335 -1.85 12.04 -14.30
N SER A 336 -2.72 11.01 -14.40
CA SER A 336 -4.15 11.17 -14.64
C SER A 336 -5.00 10.15 -13.90
N ALA A 337 -5.95 10.62 -13.09
CA ALA A 337 -6.94 9.76 -12.42
C ALA A 337 -8.23 9.58 -13.22
N LYS A 338 -8.36 10.15 -14.42
CA LYS A 338 -9.63 10.13 -15.18
C LYS A 338 -10.22 8.72 -15.30
N PRO A 339 -11.55 8.58 -15.21
CA PRO A 339 -12.58 9.63 -15.07
C PRO A 339 -12.79 10.12 -13.64
N PHE A 340 -12.01 9.64 -12.68
CA PHE A 340 -12.19 9.87 -11.25
C PHE A 340 -11.74 11.27 -10.83
N ARG A 341 -12.36 11.75 -9.76
CA ARG A 341 -12.08 13.04 -9.17
C ARG A 341 -10.83 13.01 -8.31
N ASP A 342 -10.01 14.08 -8.42
CA ASP A 342 -8.80 14.33 -7.62
C ASP A 342 -7.73 13.20 -7.74
N GLY A 343 -6.81 13.12 -6.79
CA GLY A 343 -5.69 12.20 -6.78
C GLY A 343 -5.07 12.05 -5.40
N LYS A 344 -3.75 11.90 -5.35
CA LYS A 344 -2.94 11.72 -4.14
C LYS A 344 -3.35 12.64 -3.00
N GLY A 345 -3.48 12.08 -1.80
CA GLY A 345 -3.82 12.82 -0.58
C GLY A 345 -5.30 13.10 -0.39
N SER A 346 -6.17 12.60 -1.25
CA SER A 346 -7.60 12.83 -1.20
C SER A 346 -8.40 11.54 -0.97
N SER A 347 -9.60 11.68 -0.42
CA SER A 347 -10.55 10.60 -0.24
C SER A 347 -11.59 10.51 -1.36
N TYR A 348 -11.43 11.28 -2.45
CA TYR A 348 -12.16 11.05 -3.69
C TYR A 348 -11.64 9.80 -4.40
N GLU A 349 -12.42 9.31 -5.38
CA GLU A 349 -12.07 8.08 -6.09
C GLU A 349 -10.65 8.11 -6.66
N GLY A 350 -10.24 9.21 -7.30
CA GLY A 350 -8.92 9.34 -7.90
C GLY A 350 -7.74 9.25 -6.92
N GLY A 351 -7.99 9.38 -5.61
CA GLY A 351 -6.92 9.23 -4.60
C GLY A 351 -6.59 7.78 -4.26
N GLN A 352 -7.56 6.87 -4.33
CA GLN A 352 -7.40 5.49 -3.84
C GLN A 352 -7.84 4.41 -4.82
N ARG A 353 -8.58 4.75 -5.88
CA ARG A 353 -8.91 3.84 -6.96
C ARG A 353 -7.80 3.89 -8.00
N VAL A 354 -7.10 2.78 -8.14
CA VAL A 354 -5.85 2.69 -8.92
C VAL A 354 -5.97 1.64 -10.03
N PRO A 355 -5.14 1.70 -11.09
CA PRO A 355 -5.14 0.67 -12.11
C PRO A 355 -4.66 -0.65 -11.51
N CYS A 356 -5.32 -1.76 -11.88
CA CYS A 356 -4.87 -3.09 -11.48
C CYS A 356 -5.09 -4.11 -12.59
N VAL A 357 -4.03 -4.82 -12.94
CA VAL A 357 -4.04 -5.95 -13.88
C VAL A 357 -3.45 -7.16 -13.18
N MET A 358 -4.15 -8.29 -13.25
CA MET A 358 -3.68 -9.56 -12.71
C MET A 358 -3.60 -10.60 -13.83
N ARG A 359 -2.47 -11.28 -13.95
CA ARG A 359 -2.22 -12.31 -14.97
C ARG A 359 -1.65 -13.56 -14.33
N TRP A 360 -2.29 -14.69 -14.58
CA TRP A 360 -1.82 -16.02 -14.22
C TRP A 360 -2.33 -16.99 -15.29
N PRO A 361 -1.54 -17.30 -16.32
CA PRO A 361 -2.03 -17.99 -17.52
C PRO A 361 -2.75 -19.30 -17.21
N ALA A 362 -2.27 -20.08 -16.25
CA ALA A 362 -2.90 -21.36 -15.89
C ALA A 362 -4.23 -21.20 -15.13
N ARG A 363 -4.60 -20.00 -14.64
CA ARG A 363 -5.71 -19.86 -13.68
C ARG A 363 -6.65 -18.69 -13.95
N ILE A 364 -6.13 -17.54 -14.37
CA ILE A 364 -6.91 -16.33 -14.61
C ILE A 364 -7.36 -16.30 -16.07
N PRO A 365 -8.67 -16.19 -16.35
CA PRO A 365 -9.18 -16.15 -17.71
C PRO A 365 -8.70 -14.88 -18.44
N ALA A 366 -8.11 -15.09 -19.62
CA ALA A 366 -7.54 -14.01 -20.43
C ALA A 366 -8.62 -13.08 -20.99
N GLY A 367 -8.28 -11.78 -21.09
CA GLY A 367 -9.11 -10.75 -21.72
C GLY A 367 -10.40 -10.41 -20.96
N THR A 368 -10.47 -10.74 -19.66
CA THR A 368 -11.64 -10.50 -18.82
C THR A 368 -11.51 -9.25 -17.95
N GLU A 369 -12.64 -8.82 -17.39
CA GLU A 369 -12.72 -7.66 -16.50
C GLU A 369 -13.45 -8.04 -15.21
N CYS A 370 -12.96 -7.51 -14.08
CA CYS A 370 -13.62 -7.56 -12.79
C CYS A 370 -14.08 -6.13 -12.41
N LYS A 371 -15.37 -5.96 -12.12
CA LYS A 371 -15.99 -4.71 -11.69
C LYS A 371 -16.35 -4.72 -10.20
N GLU A 372 -16.00 -5.77 -9.51
CA GLU A 372 -16.23 -5.93 -8.09
C GLU A 372 -15.12 -5.25 -7.30
N LEU A 373 -15.49 -4.64 -6.16
CA LEU A 373 -14.53 -3.99 -5.27
C LEU A 373 -13.53 -5.01 -4.72
N ALA A 374 -12.26 -4.71 -4.95
CA ALA A 374 -11.12 -5.42 -4.39
C ALA A 374 -10.07 -4.42 -3.91
N THR A 375 -9.20 -4.84 -3.01
CA THR A 375 -8.21 -3.94 -2.42
C THR A 375 -6.82 -4.57 -2.35
N ALA A 376 -5.78 -3.73 -2.20
CA ALA A 376 -4.42 -4.22 -1.96
C ALA A 376 -4.27 -4.97 -0.62
N MET A 377 -5.16 -4.74 0.36
CA MET A 377 -5.18 -5.51 1.62
C MET A 377 -5.53 -6.98 1.40
N ASP A 378 -6.21 -7.30 0.32
CA ASP A 378 -6.67 -8.66 0.00
C ASP A 378 -5.52 -9.59 -0.40
N PHE A 379 -4.36 -9.05 -0.75
CA PHE A 379 -3.24 -9.88 -1.20
C PHE A 379 -2.72 -10.81 -0.11
N LEU A 380 -2.63 -10.36 1.15
CA LEU A 380 -2.18 -11.24 2.23
C LEU A 380 -3.07 -12.49 2.40
N PRO A 381 -4.40 -12.40 2.61
CA PRO A 381 -5.26 -13.57 2.73
C PRO A 381 -5.41 -14.35 1.41
N THR A 382 -5.34 -13.69 0.27
CA THR A 382 -5.39 -14.37 -1.03
C THR A 382 -4.13 -15.20 -1.27
N PHE A 383 -2.94 -14.64 -0.97
CA PHE A 383 -1.68 -15.40 -1.10
C PHE A 383 -1.64 -16.58 -0.11
N ALA A 384 -2.18 -16.42 1.11
CA ALA A 384 -2.36 -17.55 2.02
C ALA A 384 -3.17 -18.67 1.35
N ALA A 385 -4.30 -18.35 0.74
CA ALA A 385 -5.19 -19.31 0.10
C ALA A 385 -4.57 -20.01 -1.13
N ILE A 386 -3.95 -19.24 -2.05
CA ILE A 386 -3.40 -19.83 -3.30
C ILE A 386 -2.12 -20.63 -3.09
N THR A 387 -1.37 -20.37 -2.01
CA THR A 387 -0.10 -21.03 -1.70
C THR A 387 -0.23 -22.14 -0.65
N GLY A 388 -1.37 -22.19 0.04
CA GLY A 388 -1.59 -23.08 1.17
C GLY A 388 -0.85 -22.66 2.45
N ALA A 389 -0.28 -21.45 2.46
CA ALA A 389 0.31 -20.87 3.67
C ALA A 389 -0.79 -20.54 4.70
N LYS A 390 -0.44 -20.60 5.98
CA LYS A 390 -1.38 -20.32 7.06
C LYS A 390 -0.94 -19.06 7.80
N LEU A 391 -1.90 -18.19 8.08
CA LEU A 391 -1.67 -17.10 9.00
C LEU A 391 -1.40 -17.66 10.40
N PRO A 392 -0.49 -17.06 11.21
CA PRO A 392 -0.27 -17.47 12.57
C PRO A 392 -1.58 -17.49 13.37
N PRO A 393 -1.87 -18.56 14.13
CA PRO A 393 -3.13 -18.68 14.87
C PRO A 393 -3.26 -17.64 16.00
N ASP A 394 -2.12 -17.20 16.53
CA ASP A 394 -1.97 -16.21 17.59
C ASP A 394 -1.80 -14.77 17.07
N LEU A 395 -2.09 -14.54 15.78
CA LEU A 395 -1.97 -13.23 15.16
C LEU A 395 -2.84 -12.21 15.92
N LYS A 396 -2.18 -11.28 16.62
CA LYS A 396 -2.84 -10.28 17.47
C LYS A 396 -3.78 -9.37 16.66
N LEU A 397 -3.41 -9.10 15.42
CA LEU A 397 -4.16 -8.25 14.51
C LEU A 397 -4.56 -9.05 13.26
N LYS A 398 -5.84 -9.39 13.17
CA LYS A 398 -6.38 -10.07 11.97
C LYS A 398 -6.41 -9.10 10.79
N PRO A 399 -6.07 -9.57 9.57
CA PRO A 399 -6.22 -8.78 8.36
C PRO A 399 -7.67 -8.25 8.18
N ASP A 400 -7.77 -7.04 7.64
CA ASP A 400 -9.04 -6.46 7.18
C ASP A 400 -9.36 -6.86 5.74
N GLY A 401 -8.33 -7.26 5.00
CA GLY A 401 -8.45 -7.80 3.64
C GLY A 401 -9.11 -9.18 3.61
N HIS A 402 -9.58 -9.56 2.45
CA HIS A 402 -10.30 -10.81 2.19
C HIS A 402 -9.59 -11.66 1.14
N ASN A 403 -9.88 -12.95 1.12
CA ASN A 403 -9.49 -13.82 0.00
C ASN A 403 -10.36 -13.50 -1.22
N ILE A 404 -9.74 -12.93 -2.25
CA ILE A 404 -10.40 -12.54 -3.52
C ILE A 404 -10.12 -13.52 -4.67
N GLN A 405 -9.77 -14.75 -4.38
CA GLN A 405 -9.48 -15.77 -5.39
C GLN A 405 -10.61 -15.91 -6.42
N ASN A 406 -11.88 -15.84 -5.98
CA ASN A 406 -13.05 -15.89 -6.86
C ASN A 406 -13.09 -14.71 -7.84
N LEU A 407 -12.76 -13.51 -7.38
CA LEU A 407 -12.68 -12.32 -8.23
C LEU A 407 -11.52 -12.42 -9.22
N MET A 408 -10.41 -13.03 -8.82
CA MET A 408 -9.26 -13.22 -9.72
C MET A 408 -9.56 -14.22 -10.82
N MET A 409 -10.21 -15.32 -10.49
CA MET A 409 -10.43 -16.44 -11.40
C MET A 409 -11.73 -16.35 -12.21
N GLY A 410 -12.61 -15.37 -11.94
CA GLY A 410 -13.84 -15.17 -12.71
C GLY A 410 -14.85 -16.32 -12.53
N GLY A 411 -15.13 -16.70 -11.29
CA GLY A 411 -16.08 -17.76 -10.99
C GLY A 411 -17.55 -17.31 -11.08
N PRO A 412 -18.50 -18.24 -11.08
CA PRO A 412 -19.94 -17.94 -11.19
C PRO A 412 -20.49 -17.15 -10.00
N GLU A 413 -19.78 -17.13 -8.88
CA GLU A 413 -20.11 -16.35 -7.66
C GLU A 413 -19.16 -15.16 -7.50
N GLU A 414 -18.87 -14.48 -8.59
CA GLU A 414 -18.04 -13.28 -8.58
C GLU A 414 -18.77 -12.13 -7.88
N LYS A 415 -18.48 -11.95 -6.61
CA LYS A 415 -19.03 -10.88 -5.77
C LYS A 415 -17.96 -10.40 -4.80
N THR A 416 -17.91 -9.08 -4.63
CA THR A 416 -17.03 -8.47 -3.62
C THR A 416 -17.33 -9.00 -2.22
N PRO A 417 -16.32 -9.31 -1.41
CA PRO A 417 -16.51 -9.65 -0.01
C PRO A 417 -16.74 -8.42 0.89
N TYR A 418 -16.72 -7.22 0.31
CA TYR A 418 -16.83 -5.96 1.03
C TYR A 418 -18.28 -5.47 1.09
N ASP A 419 -18.88 -5.47 2.27
CA ASP A 419 -20.10 -4.69 2.55
C ASP A 419 -19.74 -3.21 2.76
N LEU A 420 -18.56 -2.94 3.33
CA LEU A 420 -18.05 -1.60 3.64
C LEU A 420 -16.57 -1.49 3.31
N PHE A 421 -16.20 -0.39 2.67
CA PHE A 421 -14.81 0.00 2.47
C PHE A 421 -14.57 1.41 3.03
N TYR A 422 -13.51 1.57 3.83
CA TYR A 422 -13.16 2.84 4.48
C TYR A 422 -11.96 3.50 3.82
N PHE A 423 -12.13 4.77 3.48
CA PHE A 423 -11.08 5.57 2.88
C PHE A 423 -10.12 6.17 3.92
N SER A 424 -8.94 6.58 3.46
CA SER A 424 -7.86 7.15 4.26
C SER A 424 -8.32 8.02 5.41
N GLY A 425 -7.79 7.76 6.60
CA GLY A 425 -7.99 8.61 7.76
C GLY A 425 -9.45 8.75 8.19
N ASN A 426 -10.31 7.77 7.88
CA ASN A 426 -11.75 7.81 8.16
C ASN A 426 -12.46 9.01 7.52
N GLN A 427 -12.08 9.36 6.32
CA GLN A 427 -12.65 10.51 5.63
C GLN A 427 -13.87 10.15 4.79
N ALA A 428 -14.01 8.88 4.38
CA ALA A 428 -15.16 8.42 3.64
C ALA A 428 -15.41 6.92 3.87
N VAL A 429 -16.64 6.49 3.57
CA VAL A 429 -17.06 5.08 3.56
C VAL A 429 -17.86 4.81 2.30
N ARG A 430 -17.62 3.64 1.70
CA ARG A 430 -18.36 3.11 0.56
C ARG A 430 -19.13 1.85 0.97
N THR A 431 -20.38 1.74 0.51
CA THR A 431 -21.21 0.52 0.56
C THR A 431 -21.91 0.34 -0.78
N GLY A 432 -21.66 -0.76 -1.47
CA GLY A 432 -22.12 -0.96 -2.83
C GLY A 432 -21.78 0.23 -3.73
N LYS A 433 -22.80 0.87 -4.34
CA LYS A 433 -22.60 2.05 -5.19
C LYS A 433 -22.52 3.39 -4.42
N TRP A 434 -22.91 3.41 -3.14
CA TRP A 434 -22.96 4.64 -2.36
C TRP A 434 -21.66 4.95 -1.66
N LYS A 435 -21.19 6.19 -1.80
CA LYS A 435 -20.03 6.71 -1.09
C LYS A 435 -20.41 7.98 -0.32
N TYR A 436 -20.25 7.91 1.00
CA TYR A 436 -20.35 9.08 1.87
C TYR A 436 -18.96 9.59 2.21
N ARG A 437 -18.80 10.88 2.16
CA ARG A 437 -17.57 11.58 2.49
C ARG A 437 -17.82 12.62 3.59
N GLU A 438 -17.02 12.53 4.66
CA GLU A 438 -17.00 13.53 5.74
C GLU A 438 -16.29 14.80 5.26
N GLY A 439 -16.84 15.96 5.57
CA GLY A 439 -16.23 17.24 5.26
C GLY A 439 -14.99 17.51 6.12
N ARG A 440 -13.84 17.08 5.66
CA ARG A 440 -12.53 17.34 6.30
C ARG A 440 -11.58 18.03 5.34
N ARG A 441 -10.63 18.80 5.87
CA ARG A 441 -9.56 19.40 5.05
C ARG A 441 -8.79 18.31 4.33
N TYR A 442 -8.58 18.54 3.05
CA TYR A 442 -7.66 17.73 2.25
C TYR A 442 -6.22 17.91 2.73
N GLY A 443 -5.39 16.88 2.60
CA GLY A 443 -3.95 17.02 2.76
C GLY A 443 -3.38 17.99 1.71
N HIS A 444 -2.24 18.59 1.98
CA HIS A 444 -1.57 19.54 1.07
C HIS A 444 -1.17 18.94 -0.31
N TRP A 445 -1.39 17.65 -0.50
CA TRP A 445 -1.15 16.95 -1.77
C TRP A 445 -2.37 16.91 -2.70
N SER A 446 -3.58 17.21 -2.19
CA SER A 446 -4.80 17.21 -2.99
C SER A 446 -4.91 18.43 -3.91
N SER A 447 -5.44 18.24 -5.13
CA SER A 447 -5.64 19.31 -6.12
C SER A 447 -6.87 20.17 -5.88
N VAL A 448 -7.83 19.69 -5.06
CA VAL A 448 -9.11 20.40 -4.81
C VAL A 448 -9.07 21.38 -3.64
N GLN A 449 -7.96 21.47 -2.91
CA GLN A 449 -7.84 22.32 -1.71
C GLN A 449 -8.27 23.79 -1.89
N ALA A 450 -8.13 24.35 -3.09
CA ALA A 450 -8.33 25.78 -3.33
C ALA A 450 -9.73 26.14 -3.83
N LYS A 451 -10.56 25.17 -4.23
CA LYS A 451 -11.79 25.42 -5.01
C LYS A 451 -13.08 25.01 -4.31
N GLU A 452 -13.03 24.24 -3.22
CA GLU A 452 -14.21 23.65 -2.61
C GLU A 452 -14.25 23.92 -1.11
N ASN A 453 -15.50 23.90 -0.55
CA ASN A 453 -15.69 23.95 0.88
C ASN A 453 -15.20 22.62 1.51
N PRO A 454 -14.06 22.60 2.20
CA PRO A 454 -13.50 21.36 2.74
C PRO A 454 -14.33 20.77 3.88
N LYS A 455 -15.29 21.52 4.41
CA LYS A 455 -16.17 21.09 5.52
C LYS A 455 -17.50 20.51 5.03
N GLU A 456 -17.77 20.52 3.73
CA GLU A 456 -19.00 20.01 3.18
C GLU A 456 -19.03 18.49 3.19
N LYS A 457 -20.06 17.93 3.82
CA LYS A 457 -20.37 16.51 3.75
C LYS A 457 -20.98 16.19 2.39
N GLN A 458 -20.61 15.05 1.83
CA GLN A 458 -20.99 14.69 0.47
C GLN A 458 -21.44 13.24 0.39
N LEU A 459 -22.42 12.99 -0.48
CA LEU A 459 -22.93 11.65 -0.80
C LEU A 459 -22.95 11.48 -2.31
N PHE A 460 -22.37 10.40 -2.81
CA PHE A 460 -22.27 10.11 -4.24
C PHE A 460 -22.83 8.73 -4.58
N ASP A 461 -23.40 8.61 -5.79
CA ASP A 461 -23.76 7.34 -6.43
C ASP A 461 -22.69 7.01 -7.46
N LEU A 462 -21.73 6.14 -7.11
CA LEU A 462 -20.58 5.83 -7.95
C LEU A 462 -20.92 5.01 -9.20
N ALA A 463 -22.14 4.42 -9.27
CA ALA A 463 -22.58 3.70 -10.48
C ALA A 463 -22.94 4.68 -11.59
N ASP A 464 -23.62 5.77 -11.25
CA ASP A 464 -24.09 6.77 -12.19
C ASP A 464 -23.12 7.96 -12.31
N ASP A 465 -22.36 8.24 -11.24
CA ASP A 465 -21.42 9.37 -11.12
C ASP A 465 -20.07 8.93 -10.52
N PRO A 466 -19.27 8.16 -11.27
CA PRO A 466 -17.94 7.73 -10.80
C PRO A 466 -16.96 8.90 -10.66
N GLY A 467 -17.26 10.05 -11.27
CA GLY A 467 -16.49 11.30 -11.17
C GLY A 467 -16.82 12.16 -9.96
N GLU A 468 -17.76 11.74 -9.10
CA GLU A 468 -18.15 12.42 -7.86
C GLU A 468 -18.50 13.92 -8.06
N ALA A 469 -19.22 14.22 -9.16
CA ALA A 469 -19.58 15.59 -9.52
C ALA A 469 -20.85 16.08 -8.80
N ASN A 470 -21.78 15.18 -8.49
CA ASN A 470 -23.11 15.49 -7.99
C ASN A 470 -23.26 15.08 -6.53
N ASN A 471 -23.28 16.06 -5.61
CA ASN A 471 -23.55 15.80 -4.20
C ASN A 471 -25.05 15.52 -3.96
N LEU A 472 -25.37 14.30 -3.57
CA LEU A 472 -26.75 13.82 -3.36
C LEU A 472 -27.18 13.86 -1.89
N ILE A 473 -26.43 14.52 -1.00
CA ILE A 473 -26.67 14.46 0.44
C ILE A 473 -28.04 15.02 0.85
N GLU A 474 -28.50 16.10 0.19
CA GLU A 474 -29.82 16.68 0.45
C GLU A 474 -30.96 15.81 -0.09
N LYS A 475 -30.69 15.05 -1.14
CA LYS A 475 -31.68 14.14 -1.76
C LYS A 475 -31.88 12.87 -0.92
N TYR A 476 -30.85 12.41 -0.21
CA TYR A 476 -30.87 11.17 0.58
C TYR A 476 -30.34 11.37 2.00
N PRO A 477 -30.98 12.22 2.84
CA PRO A 477 -30.46 12.57 4.16
C PRO A 477 -30.40 11.40 5.13
N GLU A 478 -31.36 10.47 5.09
CA GLU A 478 -31.38 9.29 5.96
C GLU A 478 -30.24 8.32 5.63
N LEU A 479 -29.93 8.14 4.34
CA LEU A 479 -28.79 7.34 3.90
C LEU A 479 -27.47 7.97 4.35
N ALA A 480 -27.33 9.29 4.21
CA ALA A 480 -26.17 10.03 4.69
C ALA A 480 -25.97 9.88 6.20
N GLN A 481 -27.03 9.97 6.98
CA GLN A 481 -26.99 9.75 8.43
C GLN A 481 -26.55 8.33 8.79
N ARG A 482 -27.08 7.32 8.10
CA ARG A 482 -26.69 5.91 8.28
C ARG A 482 -25.21 5.71 7.96
N LEU A 483 -24.71 6.26 6.84
CA LEU A 483 -23.32 6.13 6.43
C LEU A 483 -22.37 6.90 7.36
N THR A 484 -22.79 8.04 7.91
CA THR A 484 -22.06 8.74 8.97
C THR A 484 -21.87 7.84 10.20
N ALA A 485 -22.92 7.15 10.64
CA ALA A 485 -22.84 6.22 11.76
C ALA A 485 -21.89 5.05 11.47
N LEU A 486 -21.92 4.48 10.25
CA LEU A 486 -21.02 3.42 9.83
C LEU A 486 -19.56 3.91 9.77
N LEU A 487 -19.33 5.12 9.28
CA LEU A 487 -17.98 5.72 9.25
C LEU A 487 -17.40 5.86 10.66
N SER A 488 -18.24 6.17 11.66
CA SER A 488 -17.82 6.27 13.07
C SER A 488 -17.41 4.92 13.69
N GLN A 489 -17.78 3.80 13.06
CA GLN A 489 -17.44 2.44 13.49
C GLN A 489 -16.23 1.86 12.74
N SER A 490 -15.57 2.65 11.92
CA SER A 490 -14.45 2.20 11.10
C SER A 490 -13.34 1.54 11.93
N PRO A 491 -12.86 0.36 11.55
CA PRO A 491 -11.70 -0.26 12.20
C PRO A 491 -10.44 0.60 12.07
N ASN A 492 -10.37 1.47 11.06
CA ASN A 492 -9.28 2.42 10.86
C ASN A 492 -9.28 3.58 11.88
N GLN A 493 -10.30 3.69 12.75
CA GLN A 493 -10.27 4.57 13.92
C GLN A 493 -9.46 3.97 15.08
N THR A 494 -9.34 2.64 15.12
CA THR A 494 -8.56 1.97 16.14
C THR A 494 -7.08 2.24 15.86
N MET A 495 -6.47 3.07 16.70
CA MET A 495 -5.02 3.28 16.65
C MET A 495 -4.31 1.98 17.02
N ALA A 496 -3.10 1.80 16.50
CA ALA A 496 -2.22 0.74 16.96
C ALA A 496 -2.14 0.80 18.49
N ILE A 497 -2.36 -0.34 19.13
CA ILE A 497 -2.10 -0.48 20.55
C ILE A 497 -0.59 -0.62 20.65
N PHE A 498 0.05 0.41 21.16
CA PHE A 498 1.45 0.29 21.51
C PHE A 498 1.58 -0.72 22.64
N ASP A 499 2.54 -1.63 22.54
CA ASP A 499 2.86 -2.55 23.63
C ASP A 499 3.20 -1.74 24.90
N PRO A 500 2.99 -2.34 26.10
CA PRO A 500 3.33 -1.67 27.33
C PRO A 500 4.78 -1.18 27.26
N ALA A 501 5.00 0.02 27.80
CA ALA A 501 6.29 0.67 27.82
C ALA A 501 7.39 -0.31 28.19
N PRO A 502 8.48 -0.42 27.43
CA PRO A 502 9.66 -1.11 27.93
C PRO A 502 10.11 -0.46 29.26
N PRO A 503 10.93 -1.14 30.06
CA PRO A 503 11.34 -0.65 31.40
C PRO A 503 11.86 0.80 31.43
N ASN A 504 12.23 1.34 30.25
CA ASN A 504 12.77 2.69 30.08
C ASN A 504 11.75 3.75 29.62
N GLY A 505 10.44 3.40 29.50
CA GLY A 505 9.38 4.29 29.04
C GLY A 505 9.07 4.18 27.54
N THR A 506 7.84 4.52 27.15
CA THR A 506 7.36 4.48 25.76
C THR A 506 7.01 5.87 25.28
N ARG A 507 7.48 6.23 24.09
CA ARG A 507 7.11 7.47 23.41
C ARG A 507 5.88 7.25 22.53
N TYR A 508 4.91 8.15 22.69
CA TYR A 508 3.72 8.25 21.84
C TYR A 508 3.80 9.56 21.05
N GLU A 509 3.76 9.47 19.75
CA GLU A 509 3.71 10.65 18.88
C GLU A 509 2.26 11.12 18.77
N LEU A 510 1.99 12.34 19.19
CA LEU A 510 0.61 12.82 19.36
C LEU A 510 -0.12 13.08 18.03
N GLU A 511 0.58 13.28 16.94
CA GLU A 511 -0.03 13.42 15.62
C GLU A 511 -0.76 12.16 15.11
N ILE A 512 -0.52 10.99 15.73
CA ILE A 512 -1.28 9.77 15.47
C ILE A 512 -2.59 9.71 16.26
N GLY A 513 -2.79 10.62 17.20
CA GLY A 513 -3.99 10.70 18.04
C GLY A 513 -5.23 11.16 17.30
N GLU A 514 -6.40 10.88 17.88
CA GLU A 514 -7.67 11.45 17.44
C GLU A 514 -7.70 12.94 17.77
N VAL A 515 -7.95 13.80 16.79
CA VAL A 515 -8.06 15.24 16.97
C VAL A 515 -9.49 15.71 16.89
N SER A 516 -9.86 16.67 17.72
CA SER A 516 -11.20 17.25 17.80
C SER A 516 -11.17 18.75 18.11
N GLY A 517 -12.30 19.42 18.14
CA GLY A 517 -12.42 20.82 18.53
C GLY A 517 -11.64 21.79 17.63
N GLY A 518 -11.29 21.39 16.38
CA GLY A 518 -10.51 22.20 15.46
C GLY A 518 -9.00 21.98 15.53
N ALA A 519 -8.51 21.08 16.39
CA ALA A 519 -7.12 20.62 16.34
C ALA A 519 -6.82 19.93 15.01
N ASN A 520 -5.56 19.96 14.58
CA ASN A 520 -5.10 19.36 13.33
C ASN A 520 -3.85 18.52 13.57
N ALA A 521 -3.94 17.21 13.28
CA ALA A 521 -2.78 16.35 13.26
C ALA A 521 -1.94 16.67 12.00
N GLY A 522 -0.80 17.34 12.22
CA GLY A 522 0.21 17.56 11.19
C GLY A 522 1.11 16.33 11.00
N SER A 523 2.08 16.45 10.10
CA SER A 523 3.10 15.42 9.91
C SER A 523 4.18 15.38 10.99
N ARG A 524 4.13 16.26 11.96
CA ARG A 524 5.18 16.47 12.99
C ARG A 524 4.65 16.78 14.38
N HIS A 525 3.44 17.25 14.49
CA HIS A 525 2.82 17.68 15.75
C HIS A 525 1.32 17.88 15.55
N VAL A 526 0.59 17.90 16.64
CA VAL A 526 -0.81 18.35 16.64
C VAL A 526 -0.82 19.87 16.71
N GLY A 527 -1.24 20.51 15.63
CA GLY A 527 -1.37 21.96 15.53
C GLY A 527 -2.82 22.43 15.63
N ASN A 528 -3.04 23.75 15.43
CA ASN A 528 -4.34 24.41 15.51
C ASN A 528 -5.09 24.21 16.83
N MET A 529 -4.39 23.87 17.91
CA MET A 529 -4.97 23.83 19.26
C MET A 529 -5.09 25.27 19.83
N GLN A 530 -5.67 26.17 19.03
CA GLN A 530 -5.87 27.58 19.42
C GLN A 530 -7.26 27.82 20.00
N ASN A 531 -8.20 26.95 19.70
CA ASN A 531 -9.57 27.10 20.14
C ASN A 531 -9.78 26.40 21.49
N PRO A 532 -10.57 26.98 22.41
CA PRO A 532 -11.03 26.26 23.58
C PRO A 532 -11.74 24.96 23.18
N GLY A 533 -11.37 23.85 23.81
CA GLY A 533 -11.92 22.52 23.49
C GLY A 533 -11.23 21.80 22.34
N ALA A 534 -10.23 22.40 21.66
CA ALA A 534 -9.37 21.67 20.73
C ALA A 534 -8.61 20.59 21.49
N ALA A 535 -8.66 19.35 21.04
CA ALA A 535 -8.10 18.22 21.78
C ALA A 535 -7.43 17.19 20.86
N VAL A 536 -6.48 16.48 21.44
CA VAL A 536 -5.91 15.24 20.90
C VAL A 536 -6.09 14.12 21.91
N ALA A 537 -6.57 12.96 21.46
CA ALA A 537 -6.73 11.78 22.28
C ALA A 537 -5.88 10.62 21.75
N ILE A 538 -5.27 9.89 22.65
CA ILE A 538 -4.43 8.73 22.36
C ILE A 538 -4.76 7.58 23.31
N ILE A 539 -4.59 6.34 22.84
CA ILE A 539 -4.73 5.16 23.69
C ILE A 539 -3.34 4.75 24.17
N VAL A 540 -3.20 4.66 25.48
CA VAL A 540 -1.98 4.19 26.16
C VAL A 540 -2.28 2.92 26.95
N ASP A 541 -1.26 2.09 27.18
CA ASP A 541 -1.42 0.85 27.96
C ASP A 541 -0.80 1.01 29.34
N GLY A 542 -1.60 0.80 30.38
CA GLY A 542 -1.16 0.75 31.78
C GLY A 542 -0.53 -0.58 32.19
N GLY A 543 -0.37 -1.52 31.26
CA GLY A 543 0.14 -2.86 31.53
C GLY A 543 -0.83 -3.72 32.34
N SER A 544 -0.37 -4.91 32.78
CA SER A 544 -1.22 -5.89 33.51
C SER A 544 -1.62 -5.42 34.92
N GLY A 545 -0.84 -4.51 35.54
CA GLY A 545 -1.05 -4.05 36.92
C GLY A 545 -1.58 -2.62 37.05
N GLY A 546 -1.59 -1.82 35.97
CA GLY A 546 -1.84 -0.37 36.10
C GLY A 546 -0.81 0.32 36.99
N GLY A 547 -1.16 1.44 37.61
CA GLY A 547 -0.33 2.16 38.58
C GLY A 547 0.04 3.56 38.14
N ASP A 548 1.04 4.16 38.78
CA ASP A 548 1.50 5.51 38.52
C ASP A 548 2.59 5.53 37.45
N PHE A 549 2.50 6.54 36.57
CA PHE A 549 3.43 6.75 35.46
C PHE A 549 3.92 8.19 35.45
N GLU A 550 5.23 8.41 35.24
CA GLU A 550 5.75 9.71 34.83
C GLU A 550 5.33 9.95 33.36
N LEU A 551 4.61 11.03 33.12
CA LEU A 551 4.25 11.50 31.79
C LEU A 551 5.11 12.71 31.45
N VAL A 552 5.74 12.68 30.28
CA VAL A 552 6.49 13.80 29.71
C VAL A 552 5.82 14.24 28.42
N LEU A 553 5.28 15.45 28.38
CA LEU A 553 4.60 16.00 27.21
C LEU A 553 5.49 17.02 26.51
N GLY A 554 5.82 16.76 25.24
CA GLY A 554 6.53 17.69 24.36
C GLY A 554 5.58 18.69 23.72
N TYR A 555 5.88 19.99 23.84
CA TYR A 555 5.01 21.07 23.33
C TYR A 555 5.78 22.28 22.85
N ALA A 556 5.15 23.07 21.96
CA ALA A 556 5.61 24.42 21.61
C ALA A 556 4.44 25.41 21.66
N SER A 557 4.65 26.58 22.26
CA SER A 557 3.63 27.64 22.37
C SER A 557 4.24 29.03 22.26
N GLY A 558 3.71 29.84 21.37
CA GLY A 558 4.17 31.23 21.17
C GLY A 558 3.79 32.17 22.31
N SER A 559 2.76 31.86 23.08
CA SER A 559 2.20 32.74 24.14
C SER A 559 2.03 32.07 25.50
N GLY A 560 2.31 30.79 25.62
CA GLY A 560 1.90 29.94 26.72
C GLY A 560 0.48 29.41 26.49
N ALA A 561 0.13 28.26 27.07
CA ALA A 561 -1.17 27.64 26.96
C ALA A 561 -1.59 26.95 28.26
N SER A 562 -2.88 26.72 28.42
CA SER A 562 -3.45 25.90 29.48
C SER A 562 -4.22 24.75 28.84
N CYS A 563 -3.83 23.52 29.19
CA CYS A 563 -4.51 22.32 28.72
C CYS A 563 -5.00 21.49 29.90
N SER A 564 -6.11 20.76 29.76
CA SER A 564 -6.46 19.69 30.70
C SER A 564 -5.97 18.35 30.17
N LEU A 565 -5.48 17.52 31.07
CA LEU A 565 -5.22 16.12 30.86
C LEU A 565 -6.40 15.31 31.38
N VAL A 566 -7.07 14.61 30.49
CA VAL A 566 -8.22 13.76 30.79
C VAL A 566 -7.84 12.29 30.56
N VAL A 567 -8.03 11.44 31.57
CA VAL A 567 -7.76 10.00 31.45
C VAL A 567 -9.05 9.23 31.66
N ASN A 568 -9.45 8.44 30.66
CA ASN A 568 -10.69 7.68 30.67
C ASN A 568 -11.94 8.50 30.98
N GLY A 569 -11.97 9.75 30.48
CA GLY A 569 -13.07 10.68 30.67
C GLY A 569 -13.03 11.48 31.99
N VAL A 570 -12.02 11.26 32.83
CA VAL A 570 -11.84 11.97 34.10
C VAL A 570 -10.67 12.94 33.98
N GLU A 571 -10.90 14.23 34.27
CA GLU A 571 -9.84 15.22 34.29
C GLU A 571 -8.88 14.94 35.46
N GLN A 572 -7.61 14.72 35.14
CA GLN A 572 -6.56 14.38 36.12
C GLN A 572 -5.78 15.61 36.55
N SER A 573 -5.51 16.54 35.62
CA SER A 573 -4.63 17.65 35.88
C SER A 573 -4.85 18.79 34.87
N ILE A 574 -4.57 20.02 35.30
CA ILE A 574 -4.43 21.18 34.42
C ILE A 574 -2.94 21.41 34.17
N LEU A 575 -2.57 21.38 32.91
CA LEU A 575 -1.22 21.61 32.43
C LEU A 575 -1.02 23.08 32.08
N LEU A 576 -0.21 23.78 32.84
CA LEU A 576 0.27 25.12 32.46
C LEU A 576 1.51 24.96 31.61
N LEU A 577 1.39 25.30 30.32
CA LEU A 577 2.44 25.17 29.31
C LEU A 577 3.06 26.56 29.06
N PRO A 578 4.21 26.91 29.70
CA PRO A 578 4.85 28.20 29.54
C PRO A 578 5.20 28.50 28.07
N LYS A 579 5.35 29.78 27.76
CA LYS A 579 5.85 30.23 26.46
C LYS A 579 7.19 29.57 26.13
N THR A 580 7.30 29.10 24.87
CA THR A 580 8.56 28.65 24.28
C THR A 580 9.18 29.74 23.40
N ASP A 581 10.39 29.54 22.89
CA ASP A 581 11.08 30.56 22.07
C ASP A 581 10.57 30.59 20.61
N GLY A 582 9.36 30.11 20.37
CA GLY A 582 8.65 30.09 19.08
C GLY A 582 7.93 28.77 18.84
N TRP A 583 7.08 28.76 17.82
CA TRP A 583 6.21 27.61 17.46
C TRP A 583 6.97 26.37 16.97
N GLY A 584 8.24 26.46 16.70
CA GLY A 584 9.09 25.35 16.28
C GLY A 584 10.14 24.96 17.33
N ARG A 585 10.11 25.56 18.54
CA ARG A 585 11.03 25.23 19.64
C ARG A 585 10.26 24.55 20.76
N TYR A 586 10.45 23.27 20.89
CA TYR A 586 9.73 22.44 21.85
C TYR A 586 10.39 22.45 23.22
N LYS A 587 9.55 22.48 24.25
CA LYS A 587 9.89 22.24 25.66
C LYS A 587 9.12 21.00 26.13
N ALA A 588 9.44 20.48 27.28
CA ALA A 588 8.73 19.36 27.88
C ALA A 588 8.18 19.75 29.26
N VAL A 589 6.99 19.26 29.59
CA VAL A 589 6.43 19.29 30.94
C VAL A 589 6.30 17.87 31.45
N LYS A 590 6.56 17.69 32.77
CA LYS A 590 6.47 16.39 33.45
C LYS A 590 5.37 16.40 34.49
N LEU A 591 4.66 15.29 34.59
CA LEU A 591 3.66 15.08 35.64
C LEU A 591 3.47 13.58 35.91
N THR A 592 2.84 13.25 37.02
CA THR A 592 2.44 11.86 37.32
C THR A 592 1.00 11.64 36.93
N VAL A 593 0.70 10.48 36.32
CA VAL A 593 -0.65 10.06 35.98
C VAL A 593 -0.88 8.63 36.46
N THR A 594 -2.08 8.34 36.95
CA THR A 594 -2.48 7.00 37.35
C THR A 594 -3.26 6.35 36.22
N LEU A 595 -2.79 5.19 35.76
CA LEU A 595 -3.42 4.39 34.73
C LEU A 595 -3.99 3.11 35.35
N ARG A 596 -5.18 2.71 34.93
CA ARG A 596 -5.74 1.39 35.27
C ARG A 596 -5.08 0.30 34.40
N PRO A 597 -5.16 -0.97 34.82
CA PRO A 597 -4.67 -2.08 34.01
C PRO A 597 -5.26 -2.06 32.59
N GLY A 598 -4.45 -2.36 31.58
CA GLY A 598 -4.84 -2.38 30.18
C GLY A 598 -5.01 -1.00 29.58
N LYS A 599 -5.91 -0.86 28.62
CA LYS A 599 -6.06 0.33 27.78
C LYS A 599 -6.66 1.52 28.52
N ASN A 600 -6.02 2.68 28.35
CA ASN A 600 -6.47 3.96 28.87
C ASN A 600 -6.56 4.97 27.72
N LYS A 601 -7.68 5.70 27.62
CA LYS A 601 -7.79 6.83 26.71
C LYS A 601 -7.28 8.07 27.43
N MET A 602 -6.18 8.64 26.92
CA MET A 602 -5.64 9.93 27.38
C MET A 602 -6.01 11.01 26.39
N GLU A 603 -6.49 12.14 26.87
CA GLU A 603 -6.88 13.28 26.04
C GLU A 603 -6.24 14.55 26.61
N ILE A 604 -5.57 15.31 25.75
CA ILE A 604 -5.03 16.63 26.07
C ILE A 604 -5.93 17.65 25.39
N ARG A 605 -6.61 18.49 26.16
CA ARG A 605 -7.60 19.45 25.70
C ARG A 605 -7.16 20.86 26.03
N ASN A 606 -7.12 21.74 25.02
CA ASN A 606 -6.85 23.16 25.24
C ASN A 606 -8.02 23.84 25.95
N GLN A 607 -7.75 24.51 27.07
CA GLN A 607 -8.75 25.20 27.86
C GLN A 607 -8.83 26.71 27.56
N GLY A 608 -7.80 27.27 26.95
CA GLY A 608 -7.67 28.69 26.71
C GLY A 608 -7.78 29.10 25.24
N ARG A 609 -7.64 30.38 24.98
CA ARG A 609 -7.54 30.96 23.64
C ARG A 609 -6.11 30.98 23.08
N SER A 610 -5.12 30.61 23.90
CA SER A 610 -3.72 30.55 23.52
C SER A 610 -3.41 29.23 22.82
N GLY A 611 -2.74 29.27 21.68
CA GLY A 611 -2.39 28.10 20.90
C GLY A 611 -1.24 27.30 21.47
N VAL A 612 -1.28 26.00 21.25
CA VAL A 612 -0.19 25.07 21.52
C VAL A 612 -0.04 24.07 20.37
N ASN A 613 1.19 23.71 20.07
CA ASN A 613 1.52 22.56 19.24
C ASN A 613 2.03 21.46 20.16
N LEU A 614 1.44 20.29 20.07
CA LEU A 614 1.80 19.11 20.85
C LEU A 614 2.57 18.14 19.94
N ASP A 615 3.68 17.62 20.40
CA ASP A 615 4.58 16.76 19.60
C ASP A 615 4.50 15.30 20.06
N TYR A 616 4.98 15.01 21.26
CA TYR A 616 5.04 13.66 21.78
C TYR A 616 4.59 13.56 23.24
N LEU A 617 4.28 12.34 23.65
CA LEU A 617 3.98 11.97 25.02
C LEU A 617 4.83 10.75 25.39
N ASP A 618 5.75 10.90 26.34
CA ASP A 618 6.50 9.78 26.89
C ASP A 618 5.83 9.31 28.19
N LEU A 619 5.67 8.00 28.35
CA LEU A 619 5.20 7.37 29.57
C LEU A 619 6.25 6.44 30.14
N LYS A 620 6.59 6.62 31.42
CA LYS A 620 7.48 5.74 32.18
C LYS A 620 6.77 5.31 33.45
N ARG A 621 6.66 4.01 33.68
CA ARG A 621 6.10 3.51 34.95
C ARG A 621 6.97 3.93 36.11
N LEU A 622 6.34 4.43 37.15
CA LEU A 622 6.99 4.68 38.44
C LEU A 622 6.98 3.37 39.24
N GLU A 623 8.12 3.04 39.86
CA GLU A 623 8.27 1.84 40.69
C GLU A 623 7.49 1.95 41.98
#